data_12f3bf76cb5ae91c92136dacefaa7cd5
#
_entry.id   12f3bf76cb5ae91c92136dacefaa7cd5
#
_cell.length_a   1.000
_cell.length_b   1.000
_cell.length_c   1.000
_cell.angle_alpha   90.00
_cell.angle_beta   90.00
_cell.angle_gamma   90.00
#
_symmetry.space_group_name_H-M   'P 1'
#
loop_
_entity.id
_entity.type
_entity.pdbx_description
1 polymer ?
#
loop_
_entity_poly.entity_id
_entity_poly.type
_entity_poly.pdbx_seq_one_letter_code
_entity_poly.pdbx_strand_id
1 'polypeptide(L)'
;IYNHKIQINIVLMSIISKYIFKQIGSYFLYITIFFISLIWLILSLKFIEYVTTNGLEFKDFIVMTSLLLPTVVPSLTPLTLSLACIFIYHKLTNDNELIIIKSSGIDKLRILKPAIFLSIIIAIINLILNLYISPFSKSLFKENQQNLREDIARIAFKEGSFSNLFQDITIYIEQIVDKNNFNYIFVHDNRNKENPSTYIANSAELIQENQQNKVILRDGNRQIINKKNSQLSVIKFEEYEVNLDLLFKNTDNERIKEPEEMFLKELWSDEVKKSGRYDPNQIKSLIIEGHKRIIDPLYCIIFTLISLSFLLSDKLVLQSTFKKTSIIILIIFLIEVIYLSL
;
A
#
# COMPACT_ATOMS: atom_id res chain seq x y z
N ILE A 1 -17.65 -28.95 50.62
CA ILE A 1 -17.31 -29.70 49.39
C ILE A 1 -17.76 -28.98 48.13
N TYR A 2 -19.00 -28.38 48.10
CA TYR A 2 -19.56 -27.68 46.92
C TYR A 2 -18.76 -26.40 46.57
N ASN A 3 -18.44 -25.58 47.57
CA ASN A 3 -17.64 -24.34 47.36
C ASN A 3 -16.18 -24.61 46.90
N HIS A 4 -15.58 -25.72 47.36
CA HIS A 4 -14.24 -26.09 46.96
C HIS A 4 -14.17 -26.53 45.47
N LYS A 5 -15.22 -27.25 45.01
CA LYS A 5 -15.36 -27.65 43.60
C LYS A 5 -15.56 -26.46 42.67
N ILE A 6 -16.33 -25.43 43.13
CA ILE A 6 -16.54 -24.20 42.37
C ILE A 6 -15.24 -23.37 42.28
N GLN A 7 -14.49 -23.22 43.36
CA GLN A 7 -13.20 -22.53 43.34
C GLN A 7 -12.16 -23.23 42.45
N ILE A 8 -12.03 -24.53 42.49
CA ILE A 8 -11.11 -25.29 41.63
C ILE A 8 -11.51 -25.13 40.16
N ASN A 9 -12.79 -25.17 39.81
CA ASN A 9 -13.25 -24.94 38.45
C ASN A 9 -12.95 -23.52 37.93
N ILE A 10 -13.08 -22.50 38.78
CA ILE A 10 -12.77 -21.11 38.40
C ILE A 10 -11.27 -20.94 38.13
N VAL A 11 -10.41 -21.50 38.98
CA VAL A 11 -8.95 -21.41 38.82
C VAL A 11 -8.46 -22.18 37.58
N LEU A 12 -8.94 -23.44 37.39
CA LEU A 12 -8.63 -24.24 36.19
C LEU A 12 -9.08 -23.52 34.90
N MET A 13 -10.25 -22.92 34.90
CA MET A 13 -10.76 -22.12 33.78
C MET A 13 -9.87 -20.92 33.42
N SER A 14 -9.35 -20.23 34.42
CA SER A 14 -8.45 -19.10 34.24
C SER A 14 -7.13 -19.57 33.57
N ILE A 15 -6.60 -20.73 34.00
CA ILE A 15 -5.36 -21.30 33.45
C ILE A 15 -5.55 -21.75 32.00
N ILE A 16 -6.61 -22.49 31.69
CA ILE A 16 -6.89 -22.99 30.32
C ILE A 16 -7.15 -21.80 29.37
N SER A 17 -7.93 -20.82 29.79
CA SER A 17 -8.19 -19.65 28.97
C SER A 17 -6.90 -18.87 28.65
N LYS A 18 -6.02 -18.71 29.65
CA LYS A 18 -4.72 -18.06 29.46
C LYS A 18 -3.79 -18.87 28.55
N TYR A 19 -3.82 -20.20 28.66
CA TYR A 19 -3.05 -21.11 27.79
C TYR A 19 -3.49 -20.97 26.33
N ILE A 20 -4.79 -21.09 26.05
CA ILE A 20 -5.34 -20.95 24.69
C ILE A 20 -5.06 -19.56 24.14
N PHE A 21 -5.29 -18.51 24.92
CA PHE A 21 -5.02 -17.11 24.52
C PHE A 21 -3.56 -16.91 24.11
N LYS A 22 -2.61 -17.40 24.93
CA LYS A 22 -1.18 -17.30 24.64
C LYS A 22 -0.79 -18.08 23.38
N GLN A 23 -1.34 -19.29 23.20
CA GLN A 23 -1.07 -20.08 22.00
C GLN A 23 -1.58 -19.38 20.74
N ILE A 24 -2.85 -18.95 20.70
CA ILE A 24 -3.41 -18.26 19.54
C ILE A 24 -2.60 -16.98 19.26
N GLY A 25 -2.30 -16.19 20.28
CA GLY A 25 -1.52 -14.95 20.13
C GLY A 25 -0.12 -15.21 19.55
N SER A 26 0.60 -16.23 20.03
CA SER A 26 1.91 -16.57 19.49
C SER A 26 1.84 -17.03 18.03
N TYR A 27 0.92 -17.92 17.69
CA TYR A 27 0.77 -18.39 16.32
C TYR A 27 0.28 -17.29 15.39
N PHE A 28 -0.62 -16.43 15.86
CA PHE A 28 -1.02 -15.23 15.13
C PHE A 28 0.18 -14.35 14.76
N LEU A 29 1.07 -14.09 15.71
CA LEU A 29 2.28 -13.30 15.45
C LEU A 29 3.20 -13.98 14.43
N TYR A 30 3.45 -15.29 14.58
CA TYR A 30 4.29 -16.03 13.63
C TYR A 30 3.72 -16.01 12.21
N ILE A 31 2.43 -16.29 12.06
CA ILE A 31 1.75 -16.30 10.75
C ILE A 31 1.75 -14.88 10.16
N THR A 32 1.46 -13.87 10.96
CA THR A 32 1.43 -12.47 10.50
C THR A 32 2.80 -12.01 10.04
N ILE A 33 3.86 -12.26 10.83
CA ILE A 33 5.24 -11.92 10.44
C ILE A 33 5.65 -12.65 9.16
N PHE A 34 5.29 -13.92 9.01
CA PHE A 34 5.57 -14.69 7.80
C PHE A 34 4.93 -14.05 6.56
N PHE A 35 3.63 -13.73 6.61
CA PHE A 35 2.95 -13.10 5.47
C PHE A 35 3.44 -11.68 5.20
N ILE A 36 3.70 -10.89 6.24
CA ILE A 36 4.29 -9.54 6.09
C ILE A 36 5.65 -9.63 5.41
N SER A 37 6.53 -10.54 5.82
CA SER A 37 7.86 -10.69 5.22
C SER A 37 7.77 -11.10 3.74
N LEU A 38 6.81 -11.97 3.40
CA LEU A 38 6.57 -12.40 2.04
C LEU A 38 6.07 -11.25 1.15
N ILE A 39 5.10 -10.47 1.63
CA ILE A 39 4.59 -9.30 0.92
C ILE A 39 5.65 -8.20 0.83
N TRP A 40 6.43 -7.98 1.89
CA TRP A 40 7.54 -7.03 1.86
C TRP A 40 8.57 -7.40 0.78
N LEU A 41 8.89 -8.68 0.63
CA LEU A 41 9.78 -9.16 -0.42
C LEU A 41 9.20 -8.85 -1.81
N ILE A 42 7.91 -9.12 -2.05
CA ILE A 42 7.25 -8.82 -3.32
C ILE A 42 7.26 -7.32 -3.62
N LEU A 43 6.95 -6.48 -2.61
CA LEU A 43 6.98 -5.03 -2.75
C LEU A 43 8.40 -4.53 -3.02
N SER A 44 9.40 -5.10 -2.34
CA SER A 44 10.81 -4.76 -2.54
C SER A 44 11.28 -5.03 -3.95
N LEU A 45 10.84 -6.12 -4.58
CA LEU A 45 11.17 -6.42 -5.99
C LEU A 45 10.67 -5.34 -6.96
N LYS A 46 9.51 -4.72 -6.68
CA LYS A 46 9.00 -3.62 -7.50
C LYS A 46 9.85 -2.36 -7.42
N PHE A 47 10.51 -2.13 -6.29
CA PHE A 47 11.34 -0.95 -6.05
C PHE A 47 12.81 -1.15 -6.36
N ILE A 48 13.28 -2.39 -6.57
CA ILE A 48 14.70 -2.67 -6.86
C ILE A 48 15.16 -2.03 -8.19
N GLU A 49 14.24 -1.91 -9.15
CA GLU A 49 14.50 -1.24 -10.42
C GLU A 49 14.87 0.23 -10.22
N TYR A 50 14.26 0.92 -9.27
CA TYR A 50 14.59 2.32 -8.93
C TYR A 50 16.01 2.46 -8.37
N VAL A 51 16.51 1.45 -7.64
CA VAL A 51 17.88 1.42 -7.14
C VAL A 51 18.87 1.14 -8.27
N THR A 52 18.58 0.16 -9.12
CA THR A 52 19.51 -0.32 -10.15
C THR A 52 19.60 0.61 -11.36
N THR A 53 18.48 1.20 -11.78
CA THR A 53 18.41 2.06 -12.96
C THR A 53 18.62 3.53 -12.64
N ASN A 54 18.14 4.00 -11.50
CA ASN A 54 18.12 5.41 -11.16
C ASN A 54 19.15 5.81 -10.09
N GLY A 55 19.96 4.87 -9.58
CA GLY A 55 21.04 5.17 -8.65
C GLY A 55 20.58 5.62 -7.25
N LEU A 56 19.37 5.22 -6.82
CA LEU A 56 18.89 5.52 -5.48
C LEU A 56 19.76 4.89 -4.40
N GLU A 57 19.96 5.61 -3.30
CA GLU A 57 20.65 5.08 -2.15
C GLU A 57 19.87 3.90 -1.55
N PHE A 58 20.58 2.86 -1.12
CA PHE A 58 19.97 1.68 -0.48
C PHE A 58 19.15 2.04 0.77
N LYS A 59 19.53 3.11 1.46
CA LYS A 59 18.80 3.64 2.62
C LYS A 59 17.38 4.09 2.24
N ASP A 60 17.24 4.86 1.16
CA ASP A 60 15.93 5.38 0.71
C ASP A 60 15.02 4.25 0.26
N PHE A 61 15.60 3.24 -0.39
CA PHE A 61 14.89 2.01 -0.73
C PHE A 61 14.30 1.31 0.51
N ILE A 62 15.09 1.12 1.58
CA ILE A 62 14.60 0.49 2.82
C ILE A 62 13.51 1.34 3.48
N VAL A 63 13.70 2.67 3.55
CA VAL A 63 12.70 3.58 4.10
C VAL A 63 11.39 3.49 3.32
N MET A 64 11.44 3.58 2.00
CA MET A 64 10.24 3.53 1.16
C MET A 64 9.50 2.20 1.28
N THR A 65 10.19 1.07 1.20
CA THR A 65 9.57 -0.24 1.30
C THR A 65 9.01 -0.51 2.69
N SER A 66 9.64 0.01 3.75
CA SER A 66 9.14 -0.12 5.12
C SER A 66 7.90 0.74 5.40
N LEU A 67 7.78 1.91 4.76
CA LEU A 67 6.58 2.77 4.86
C LEU A 67 5.32 2.12 4.28
N LEU A 68 5.46 1.14 3.39
CA LEU A 68 4.32 0.39 2.87
C LEU A 68 3.81 -0.69 3.83
N LEU A 69 4.62 -1.16 4.78
CA LEU A 69 4.21 -2.24 5.69
C LEU A 69 2.98 -1.88 6.54
N PRO A 70 2.88 -0.70 7.18
CA PRO A 70 1.71 -0.35 7.97
C PRO A 70 0.41 -0.28 7.17
N THR A 71 0.47 -0.10 5.85
CA THR A 71 -0.72 -0.05 5.00
C THR A 71 -1.24 -1.46 4.66
N VAL A 72 -0.36 -2.46 4.66
CA VAL A 72 -0.70 -3.85 4.32
C VAL A 72 -1.13 -4.65 5.56
N VAL A 73 -0.56 -4.36 6.73
CA VAL A 73 -0.85 -5.09 7.99
C VAL A 73 -2.34 -5.17 8.31
N PRO A 74 -3.13 -4.08 8.23
CA PRO A 74 -4.55 -4.14 8.56
C PRO A 74 -5.34 -5.13 7.70
N SER A 75 -5.06 -5.21 6.40
CA SER A 75 -5.76 -6.11 5.48
C SER A 75 -5.44 -7.60 5.75
N LEU A 76 -4.22 -7.89 6.18
CA LEU A 76 -3.79 -9.27 6.48
C LEU A 76 -4.28 -9.79 7.84
N THR A 77 -4.49 -8.88 8.78
CA THR A 77 -4.77 -9.20 10.18
C THR A 77 -5.98 -10.12 10.36
N PRO A 78 -7.14 -9.92 9.70
CA PRO A 78 -8.30 -10.79 9.85
C PRO A 78 -8.02 -12.23 9.39
N LEU A 79 -7.34 -12.38 8.25
CA LEU A 79 -6.98 -13.67 7.68
C LEU A 79 -6.00 -14.43 8.58
N THR A 80 -4.92 -13.77 8.99
CA THR A 80 -3.87 -14.40 9.82
C THR A 80 -4.38 -14.80 11.19
N LEU A 81 -5.28 -14.00 11.79
CA LEU A 81 -5.93 -14.34 13.05
C LEU A 81 -6.84 -15.56 12.92
N SER A 82 -7.64 -15.62 11.86
CA SER A 82 -8.51 -16.76 11.60
C SER A 82 -7.70 -18.06 11.39
N LEU A 83 -6.60 -17.98 10.63
CA LEU A 83 -5.69 -19.12 10.42
C LEU A 83 -5.05 -19.58 11.74
N ALA A 84 -4.63 -18.65 12.60
CA ALA A 84 -4.09 -18.97 13.91
C ALA A 84 -5.13 -19.70 14.79
N CYS A 85 -6.38 -19.21 14.79
CA CYS A 85 -7.48 -19.88 15.49
C CYS A 85 -7.73 -21.30 14.95
N ILE A 86 -7.85 -21.44 13.63
CA ILE A 86 -8.05 -22.74 12.99
C ILE A 86 -6.93 -23.71 13.39
N PHE A 87 -5.67 -23.26 13.26
CA PHE A 87 -4.51 -24.10 13.55
C PHE A 87 -4.48 -24.58 15.01
N ILE A 88 -4.69 -23.66 15.96
CA ILE A 88 -4.63 -24.00 17.39
C ILE A 88 -5.78 -24.92 17.80
N TYR A 89 -7.02 -24.63 17.42
CA TYR A 89 -8.14 -25.52 17.77
C TYR A 89 -8.06 -26.86 17.05
N HIS A 90 -7.52 -26.91 15.83
CA HIS A 90 -7.22 -28.18 15.16
C HIS A 90 -6.17 -28.98 15.92
N LYS A 91 -5.10 -28.36 16.37
CA LYS A 91 -4.05 -28.97 17.20
C LYS A 91 -4.63 -29.51 18.50
N LEU A 92 -5.38 -28.70 19.25
CA LEU A 92 -6.03 -29.12 20.50
C LEU A 92 -6.98 -30.30 20.30
N THR A 93 -7.60 -30.42 19.12
CA THR A 93 -8.45 -31.56 18.77
C THR A 93 -7.63 -32.83 18.49
N ASN A 94 -6.58 -32.70 17.69
CA ASN A 94 -5.72 -33.84 17.33
C ASN A 94 -4.94 -34.41 18.52
N ASP A 95 -4.48 -33.52 19.41
CA ASP A 95 -3.76 -33.91 20.64
C ASP A 95 -4.72 -34.41 21.75
N ASN A 96 -6.02 -34.53 21.46
CA ASN A 96 -7.09 -34.94 22.40
C ASN A 96 -7.27 -33.98 23.61
N GLU A 97 -6.55 -32.85 23.66
CA GLU A 97 -6.65 -31.85 24.73
C GLU A 97 -8.08 -31.29 24.83
N LEU A 98 -8.73 -31.04 23.68
CA LEU A 98 -10.09 -30.51 23.63
C LEU A 98 -11.11 -31.48 24.25
N ILE A 99 -10.92 -32.81 24.09
CA ILE A 99 -11.78 -33.84 24.63
C ILE A 99 -11.61 -33.87 26.16
N ILE A 100 -10.38 -33.81 26.66
CA ILE A 100 -10.05 -33.75 28.08
C ILE A 100 -10.66 -32.52 28.73
N ILE A 101 -10.55 -31.35 28.09
CA ILE A 101 -11.14 -30.10 28.58
C ILE A 101 -12.67 -30.20 28.65
N LYS A 102 -13.32 -30.80 27.64
CA LYS A 102 -14.78 -31.02 27.63
C LYS A 102 -15.23 -32.01 28.69
N SER A 103 -14.49 -33.13 28.89
CA SER A 103 -14.81 -34.14 29.89
C SER A 103 -14.68 -33.61 31.34
N SER A 104 -13.88 -32.57 31.56
CA SER A 104 -13.79 -31.89 32.84
C SER A 104 -15.01 -30.99 33.16
N GLY A 105 -16.07 -31.00 32.30
CA GLY A 105 -17.31 -30.26 32.52
C GLY A 105 -17.21 -28.78 32.14
N ILE A 106 -16.20 -28.40 31.36
CA ILE A 106 -16.05 -27.01 30.88
C ILE A 106 -16.95 -26.82 29.66
N ASP A 107 -17.81 -25.80 29.71
CA ASP A 107 -18.75 -25.47 28.64
C ASP A 107 -18.00 -25.00 27.37
N LYS A 108 -18.53 -25.36 26.19
CA LYS A 108 -17.97 -25.01 24.88
C LYS A 108 -17.77 -23.51 24.73
N LEU A 109 -18.72 -22.68 25.16
CA LEU A 109 -18.61 -21.23 25.08
C LEU A 109 -17.42 -20.68 25.87
N ARG A 110 -17.01 -21.34 26.94
CA ARG A 110 -15.87 -20.94 27.77
C ARG A 110 -14.54 -21.24 27.08
N ILE A 111 -14.48 -22.27 26.25
CA ILE A 111 -13.32 -22.62 25.43
C ILE A 111 -13.12 -21.57 24.30
N LEU A 112 -14.22 -20.95 23.82
CA LEU A 112 -14.19 -19.94 22.77
C LEU A 112 -13.78 -18.54 23.26
N LYS A 113 -14.12 -18.21 24.52
CA LYS A 113 -13.88 -16.88 25.09
C LYS A 113 -12.49 -16.31 24.85
N PRO A 114 -11.38 -17.06 25.03
CA PRO A 114 -10.03 -16.52 24.81
C PRO A 114 -9.80 -16.06 23.37
N ALA A 115 -10.31 -16.79 22.38
CA ALA A 115 -10.18 -16.43 20.97
C ALA A 115 -11.00 -15.18 20.61
N ILE A 116 -12.25 -15.11 21.12
CA ILE A 116 -13.12 -13.95 20.91
C ILE A 116 -12.52 -12.71 21.59
N PHE A 117 -12.00 -12.85 22.81
CA PHE A 117 -11.37 -11.74 23.51
C PHE A 117 -10.11 -11.24 22.77
N LEU A 118 -9.28 -12.17 22.26
CA LEU A 118 -8.12 -11.81 21.45
C LEU A 118 -8.54 -11.10 20.16
N SER A 119 -9.59 -11.58 19.48
CA SER A 119 -10.06 -10.96 18.24
C SER A 119 -10.57 -9.53 18.45
N ILE A 120 -11.19 -9.24 19.59
CA ILE A 120 -11.61 -7.87 19.94
C ILE A 120 -10.39 -6.98 20.17
N ILE A 121 -9.36 -7.45 20.90
CA ILE A 121 -8.13 -6.69 21.12
C ILE A 121 -7.46 -6.38 19.79
N ILE A 122 -7.32 -7.39 18.92
CA ILE A 122 -6.69 -7.23 17.62
C ILE A 122 -7.52 -6.31 16.71
N ALA A 123 -8.86 -6.38 16.76
CA ALA A 123 -9.74 -5.48 16.03
C ALA A 123 -9.53 -4.01 16.45
N ILE A 124 -9.37 -3.75 17.75
CA ILE A 124 -9.08 -2.39 18.25
C ILE A 124 -7.71 -1.91 17.76
N ILE A 125 -6.69 -2.76 17.82
CA ILE A 125 -5.34 -2.43 17.30
C ILE A 125 -5.41 -2.15 15.80
N ASN A 126 -6.12 -2.98 15.04
CA ASN A 126 -6.32 -2.83 13.59
C ASN A 126 -7.06 -1.53 13.27
N LEU A 127 -8.06 -1.15 14.07
CA LEU A 127 -8.77 0.12 13.92
C LEU A 127 -7.81 1.32 14.07
N ILE A 128 -6.93 1.29 15.08
CA ILE A 128 -5.93 2.35 15.30
C ILE A 128 -4.94 2.40 14.12
N LEU A 129 -4.50 1.25 13.63
CA LEU A 129 -3.62 1.16 12.46
C LEU A 129 -4.28 1.78 11.22
N ASN A 130 -5.53 1.43 10.93
CA ASN A 130 -6.27 1.94 9.76
C ASN A 130 -6.58 3.43 9.83
N LEU A 131 -6.88 3.96 11.03
CA LEU A 131 -7.29 5.36 11.17
C LEU A 131 -6.12 6.33 11.20
N TYR A 132 -4.96 5.92 11.74
CA TYR A 132 -3.86 6.85 12.00
C TYR A 132 -2.55 6.43 11.32
N ILE A 133 -2.10 5.20 11.53
CA ILE A 133 -0.74 4.79 11.11
C ILE A 133 -0.69 4.55 9.60
N SER A 134 -1.68 3.88 9.04
CA SER A 134 -1.75 3.59 7.60
C SER A 134 -1.79 4.85 6.73
N PRO A 135 -2.72 5.83 6.94
CA PRO A 135 -2.75 7.05 6.14
C PRO A 135 -1.49 7.90 6.30
N PHE A 136 -0.94 7.99 7.51
CA PHE A 136 0.30 8.71 7.76
C PHE A 136 1.48 8.10 6.99
N SER A 137 1.66 6.78 7.07
CA SER A 137 2.72 6.06 6.33
C SER A 137 2.55 6.17 4.82
N LYS A 138 1.31 6.10 4.32
CA LYS A 138 1.03 6.25 2.89
C LYS A 138 1.33 7.66 2.39
N SER A 139 0.97 8.70 3.17
CA SER A 139 1.29 10.09 2.84
C SER A 139 2.80 10.33 2.76
N LEU A 140 3.57 9.86 3.75
CA LEU A 140 5.03 9.95 3.72
C LEU A 140 5.64 9.16 2.56
N PHE A 141 5.11 7.99 2.26
CA PHE A 141 5.57 7.20 1.11
C PHE A 141 5.38 7.96 -0.21
N LYS A 142 4.22 8.57 -0.40
CA LYS A 142 3.91 9.33 -1.62
C LYS A 142 4.72 10.63 -1.73
N GLU A 143 4.96 11.30 -0.62
CA GLU A 143 5.85 12.47 -0.56
C GLU A 143 7.28 12.09 -0.95
N ASN A 144 7.84 11.05 -0.34
CA ASN A 144 9.16 10.55 -0.71
C ASN A 144 9.21 10.09 -2.18
N GLN A 145 8.17 9.43 -2.67
CA GLN A 145 8.08 9.02 -4.07
C GLN A 145 8.10 10.22 -5.03
N GLN A 146 7.45 11.32 -4.65
CA GLN A 146 7.47 12.54 -5.45
C GLN A 146 8.85 13.19 -5.45
N ASN A 147 9.46 13.36 -4.27
CA ASN A 147 10.82 13.90 -4.14
C ASN A 147 11.82 13.10 -4.96
N LEU A 148 11.72 11.76 -4.91
CA LEU A 148 12.57 10.89 -5.72
C LEU A 148 12.34 11.05 -7.22
N ARG A 149 11.10 11.23 -7.68
CA ARG A 149 10.81 11.49 -9.09
C ARG A 149 11.45 12.81 -9.55
N GLU A 150 11.43 13.83 -8.71
CA GLU A 150 12.06 15.11 -9.00
C GLU A 150 13.60 14.98 -9.06
N ASP A 151 14.20 14.23 -8.12
CA ASP A 151 15.63 13.94 -8.13
C ASP A 151 16.03 13.04 -9.31
N ILE A 152 15.23 12.03 -9.63
CA ILE A 152 15.44 11.17 -10.80
C ILE A 152 15.33 11.98 -12.09
N ALA A 153 14.40 12.91 -12.19
CA ALA A 153 14.32 13.80 -13.34
C ALA A 153 15.58 14.65 -13.51
N ARG A 154 16.26 15.01 -12.42
CA ARG A 154 17.59 15.67 -12.46
C ARG A 154 18.73 14.70 -12.82
N ILE A 155 18.67 13.46 -12.33
CA ILE A 155 19.74 12.44 -12.55
C ILE A 155 19.59 11.72 -13.90
N ALA A 156 18.38 11.66 -14.46
CA ALA A 156 18.09 10.93 -15.69
C ALA A 156 18.55 11.65 -16.97
N PHE A 157 19.19 12.82 -16.84
CA PHE A 157 20.01 13.39 -17.88
C PHE A 157 21.29 12.54 -18.00
N LYS A 158 21.21 11.42 -18.74
CA LYS A 158 22.38 10.59 -19.07
C LYS A 158 23.02 11.13 -20.33
N GLU A 159 24.32 11.37 -20.23
CA GLU A 159 25.17 11.74 -21.37
C GLU A 159 25.11 10.67 -22.46
N GLY A 160 24.93 11.09 -23.70
CA GLY A 160 24.96 10.24 -24.88
C GLY A 160 23.80 9.25 -25.05
N SER A 161 22.70 9.40 -24.30
CA SER A 161 21.55 8.50 -24.39
C SER A 161 20.22 9.22 -24.53
N PHE A 162 19.29 8.62 -25.28
CA PHE A 162 17.90 9.10 -25.32
C PHE A 162 17.17 8.66 -24.05
N SER A 163 16.60 9.60 -23.34
CA SER A 163 15.83 9.39 -22.12
C SER A 163 14.37 9.75 -22.38
N ASN A 164 13.47 8.79 -22.18
CA ASN A 164 12.01 9.00 -22.22
C ASN A 164 11.52 9.18 -20.76
N LEU A 165 11.86 10.31 -20.15
CA LEU A 165 11.55 10.61 -18.75
C LEU A 165 10.07 10.83 -18.47
N PHE A 166 9.35 11.28 -19.49
CA PHE A 166 7.92 11.60 -19.42
C PHE A 166 7.21 10.92 -20.58
N GLN A 167 5.95 10.57 -20.37
CA GLN A 167 5.08 10.14 -21.47
C GLN A 167 5.10 11.24 -22.55
N ASP A 168 5.47 10.85 -23.77
CA ASP A 168 5.50 11.70 -24.94
C ASP A 168 6.60 12.81 -24.95
N ILE A 169 7.63 12.76 -24.07
CA ILE A 169 8.81 13.65 -24.15
C ILE A 169 10.08 12.81 -24.21
N THR A 170 10.86 13.02 -25.25
CA THR A 170 12.18 12.40 -25.42
C THR A 170 13.25 13.47 -25.28
N ILE A 171 14.24 13.24 -24.41
CA ILE A 171 15.39 14.12 -24.20
C ILE A 171 16.66 13.37 -24.55
N TYR A 172 17.58 14.07 -25.23
CA TYR A 172 18.94 13.61 -25.47
C TYR A 172 19.90 14.72 -25.11
N ILE A 173 20.96 14.38 -24.41
CA ILE A 173 22.04 15.30 -24.03
C ILE A 173 23.34 14.66 -24.48
N GLU A 174 24.12 15.37 -25.30
CA GLU A 174 25.38 14.85 -25.79
C GLU A 174 26.46 14.86 -24.70
N GLN A 175 26.56 15.99 -23.95
CA GLN A 175 27.56 16.17 -22.92
C GLN A 175 27.01 16.93 -21.71
N ILE A 176 27.29 16.43 -20.52
CA ILE A 176 26.99 17.06 -19.24
C ILE A 176 28.28 17.73 -18.75
N VAL A 177 28.29 19.08 -18.74
CA VAL A 177 29.45 19.86 -18.31
C VAL A 177 29.52 19.89 -16.77
N ASP A 178 28.38 20.16 -16.14
CA ASP A 178 28.23 20.12 -14.69
C ASP A 178 26.76 19.83 -14.31
N LYS A 179 26.40 19.95 -13.01
CA LYS A 179 25.05 19.65 -12.51
C LYS A 179 23.93 20.45 -13.19
N ASN A 180 24.24 21.59 -13.74
CA ASN A 180 23.23 22.53 -14.26
C ASN A 180 23.47 22.90 -15.73
N ASN A 181 24.65 22.61 -16.31
CA ASN A 181 25.04 23.00 -17.67
C ASN A 181 25.20 21.79 -18.58
N PHE A 182 24.57 21.87 -19.73
CA PHE A 182 24.53 20.81 -20.74
C PHE A 182 24.95 21.36 -22.11
N ASN A 183 25.69 20.58 -22.87
CA ASN A 183 26.04 20.86 -24.27
C ASN A 183 25.25 19.92 -25.18
N TYR A 184 24.78 20.48 -26.30
CA TYR A 184 24.03 19.80 -27.37
C TYR A 184 22.81 19.03 -26.81
N ILE A 185 21.76 19.78 -26.55
CA ILE A 185 20.49 19.24 -26.06
C ILE A 185 19.46 19.11 -27.18
N PHE A 186 18.78 17.99 -27.21
CA PHE A 186 17.64 17.72 -28.06
C PHE A 186 16.44 17.35 -27.19
N VAL A 187 15.32 18.04 -27.38
CA VAL A 187 14.06 17.76 -26.68
C VAL A 187 12.94 17.62 -27.70
N HIS A 188 12.32 16.45 -27.75
CA HIS A 188 11.15 16.20 -28.58
C HIS A 188 9.90 16.09 -27.70
N ASP A 189 8.96 17.03 -27.88
CA ASP A 189 7.69 17.10 -27.15
C ASP A 189 6.53 16.67 -28.07
N ASN A 190 6.00 15.47 -27.85
CA ASN A 190 4.89 14.88 -28.61
C ASN A 190 3.56 14.89 -27.84
N ARG A 191 3.45 15.64 -26.72
CA ARG A 191 2.22 15.77 -25.93
C ARG A 191 1.06 16.34 -26.77
N ASN A 192 1.38 17.30 -27.61
CA ASN A 192 0.44 17.77 -28.61
C ASN A 192 0.60 16.93 -29.90
N LYS A 193 -0.17 15.85 -30.02
CA LYS A 193 -0.09 14.92 -31.15
C LYS A 193 -0.36 15.54 -32.51
N GLU A 194 -1.07 16.69 -32.56
CA GLU A 194 -1.34 17.41 -33.79
C GLU A 194 -0.16 18.33 -34.22
N ASN A 195 0.52 18.89 -33.22
CA ASN A 195 1.63 19.84 -33.43
C ASN A 195 2.82 19.46 -32.53
N PRO A 196 3.51 18.32 -32.76
CA PRO A 196 4.69 17.98 -32.02
C PRO A 196 5.78 19.04 -32.25
N SER A 197 6.54 19.33 -31.21
CA SER A 197 7.63 20.29 -31.25
C SER A 197 8.97 19.67 -30.85
N THR A 198 10.02 20.07 -31.59
CA THR A 198 11.39 19.60 -31.32
C THR A 198 12.27 20.82 -31.07
N TYR A 199 13.03 20.80 -30.00
CA TYR A 199 13.99 21.81 -29.63
C TYR A 199 15.38 21.23 -29.76
N ILE A 200 16.28 21.97 -30.42
CA ILE A 200 17.70 21.62 -30.58
C ILE A 200 18.50 22.85 -30.18
N ALA A 201 19.40 22.73 -29.23
CA ALA A 201 20.22 23.87 -28.78
C ALA A 201 21.66 23.43 -28.53
N ASN A 202 22.60 24.37 -28.75
CA ASN A 202 24.03 24.13 -28.55
C ASN A 202 24.39 24.04 -27.06
N SER A 203 23.70 24.81 -26.22
CA SER A 203 23.86 24.76 -24.77
C SER A 203 22.53 24.90 -24.04
N ALA A 204 22.45 24.35 -22.85
CA ALA A 204 21.31 24.49 -21.96
C ALA A 204 21.78 24.67 -20.53
N GLU A 205 21.06 25.48 -19.79
CA GLU A 205 21.31 25.75 -18.37
C GLU A 205 20.05 25.50 -17.57
N LEU A 206 20.16 24.66 -16.54
CA LEU A 206 19.07 24.42 -15.59
C LEU A 206 19.13 25.45 -14.47
N ILE A 207 18.13 26.32 -14.38
CA ILE A 207 18.04 27.36 -13.36
C ILE A 207 16.82 27.07 -12.46
N GLN A 208 17.01 27.18 -11.16
CA GLN A 208 15.94 27.14 -10.19
C GLN A 208 15.64 28.56 -9.70
N GLU A 209 14.53 29.11 -10.11
CA GLU A 209 14.08 30.46 -9.73
C GLU A 209 12.69 30.38 -9.12
N ASN A 210 12.50 30.95 -7.92
CA ASN A 210 11.20 30.95 -7.20
C ASN A 210 10.53 29.57 -7.05
N GLN A 211 11.30 28.53 -6.75
CA GLN A 211 10.86 27.13 -6.69
C GLN A 211 10.40 26.55 -8.03
N GLN A 212 10.64 27.22 -9.14
CA GLN A 212 10.36 26.72 -10.48
C GLN A 212 11.66 26.28 -11.16
N ASN A 213 11.64 25.11 -11.77
CA ASN A 213 12.76 24.63 -12.55
C ASN A 213 12.59 25.07 -14.02
N LYS A 214 13.53 25.89 -14.50
CA LYS A 214 13.57 26.41 -15.86
C LYS A 214 14.81 25.89 -16.57
N VAL A 215 14.69 25.60 -17.85
CA VAL A 215 15.84 25.36 -18.73
C VAL A 215 15.94 26.49 -19.72
N ILE A 216 17.08 27.17 -19.72
CA ILE A 216 17.41 28.15 -20.70
C ILE A 216 18.21 27.46 -21.81
N LEU A 217 17.63 27.40 -23.01
CA LEU A 217 18.26 26.88 -24.21
C LEU A 217 18.93 28.05 -24.93
N ARG A 218 20.20 27.88 -25.32
CA ARG A 218 20.94 28.91 -26.04
C ARG A 218 21.41 28.41 -27.40
N ASP A 219 21.41 29.30 -28.36
CA ASP A 219 21.86 29.08 -29.76
C ASP A 219 21.18 27.85 -30.38
N GLY A 220 19.87 27.95 -30.57
CA GLY A 220 19.10 26.79 -31.00
C GLY A 220 18.02 27.08 -32.04
N ASN A 221 17.26 26.03 -32.31
CA ASN A 221 16.07 26.13 -33.13
C ASN A 221 14.92 25.30 -32.53
N ARG A 222 13.71 25.78 -32.74
CA ARG A 222 12.47 25.11 -32.44
C ARG A 222 11.79 24.72 -33.75
N GLN A 223 11.49 23.43 -33.92
CA GLN A 223 10.80 22.86 -35.06
C GLN A 223 9.41 22.42 -34.64
N ILE A 224 8.39 22.86 -35.36
CA ILE A 224 7.00 22.48 -35.12
C ILE A 224 6.46 21.84 -36.40
N ILE A 225 5.95 20.62 -36.27
CA ILE A 225 5.33 19.91 -37.40
C ILE A 225 3.80 19.96 -37.20
N ASN A 226 3.10 20.64 -38.10
CA ASN A 226 1.65 20.55 -38.15
C ASN A 226 1.24 19.32 -38.96
N LYS A 227 0.76 18.28 -38.29
CA LYS A 227 0.39 17.00 -38.94
C LYS A 227 -0.82 17.13 -39.86
N LYS A 228 -1.69 18.14 -39.69
CA LYS A 228 -2.85 18.36 -40.57
C LYS A 228 -2.43 18.86 -41.96
N ASN A 229 -1.44 19.75 -42.02
CA ASN A 229 -1.02 20.40 -43.26
C ASN A 229 0.35 19.88 -43.71
N SER A 230 1.00 18.99 -42.97
CA SER A 230 2.39 18.54 -43.18
C SER A 230 3.40 19.70 -43.32
N GLN A 231 3.11 20.84 -42.68
CA GLN A 231 3.99 22.01 -42.70
C GLN A 231 4.97 21.95 -41.56
N LEU A 232 6.24 22.20 -41.87
CA LEU A 232 7.33 22.38 -40.92
C LEU A 232 7.59 23.85 -40.71
N SER A 233 7.48 24.35 -39.49
CA SER A 233 7.90 25.66 -39.07
C SER A 233 9.17 25.59 -38.26
N VAL A 234 10.19 26.33 -38.63
CA VAL A 234 11.46 26.39 -37.91
C VAL A 234 11.68 27.82 -37.40
N ILE A 235 11.83 27.96 -36.08
CA ILE A 235 12.10 29.22 -35.40
C ILE A 235 13.52 29.12 -34.81
N LYS A 236 14.42 29.99 -35.22
CA LYS A 236 15.75 30.11 -34.61
C LYS A 236 15.68 31.08 -33.44
N PHE A 237 16.41 30.80 -32.39
CA PHE A 237 16.49 31.63 -31.18
C PHE A 237 17.93 31.70 -30.68
N GLU A 238 18.30 32.82 -30.11
CA GLU A 238 19.57 33.00 -29.38
C GLU A 238 19.40 32.48 -27.97
N GLU A 239 18.26 32.77 -27.35
CA GLU A 239 17.87 32.28 -26.02
C GLU A 239 16.39 31.94 -26.01
N TYR A 240 16.04 30.77 -25.42
CA TYR A 240 14.68 30.28 -25.30
C TYR A 240 14.47 29.65 -23.94
N GLU A 241 13.57 30.22 -23.17
CA GLU A 241 13.24 29.69 -21.84
C GLU A 241 12.15 28.58 -21.96
N VAL A 242 12.48 27.41 -21.48
CA VAL A 242 11.53 26.30 -21.33
C VAL A 242 11.26 26.11 -19.85
N ASN A 243 10.06 26.43 -19.43
CA ASN A 243 9.66 26.14 -18.06
C ASN A 243 9.46 24.62 -17.95
N LEU A 244 10.34 23.95 -17.20
CA LEU A 244 10.24 22.53 -16.94
C LEU A 244 8.98 22.20 -16.15
N ASP A 245 8.52 23.08 -15.27
CA ASP A 245 7.29 22.87 -14.52
C ASP A 245 6.08 22.82 -15.45
N LEU A 246 6.12 23.47 -16.62
CA LEU A 246 5.12 23.29 -17.68
C LEU A 246 5.28 21.94 -18.40
N LEU A 247 6.48 21.37 -18.43
CA LEU A 247 6.71 19.98 -18.88
C LEU A 247 6.25 18.99 -17.81
N PHE A 248 6.38 19.37 -16.55
CA PHE A 248 5.88 18.64 -15.38
C PHE A 248 4.42 19.01 -15.04
N LYS A 249 3.75 19.83 -15.87
CA LYS A 249 2.44 20.44 -15.60
C LYS A 249 1.26 19.46 -15.53
N ASN A 250 1.42 18.50 -14.66
CA ASN A 250 0.32 17.96 -13.88
C ASN A 250 0.59 18.12 -12.37
N THR A 251 1.55 18.97 -11.94
CA THR A 251 2.02 19.01 -10.54
C THR A 251 1.93 20.38 -9.86
N ASP A 252 1.52 21.48 -10.54
CA ASP A 252 1.27 22.77 -9.88
C ASP A 252 -0.12 22.94 -9.26
N ASN A 253 -0.99 21.96 -9.37
CA ASN A 253 -2.02 21.80 -8.37
C ASN A 253 -1.37 21.03 -7.21
N GLU A 254 -1.43 21.57 -5.99
CA GLU A 254 -1.21 20.79 -4.77
C GLU A 254 -1.64 19.34 -5.04
N ARG A 255 -0.70 18.42 -4.96
CA ARG A 255 -0.93 17.01 -5.31
C ARG A 255 -2.28 16.55 -4.75
N ILE A 256 -3.17 16.11 -5.61
CA ILE A 256 -4.44 15.56 -5.18
C ILE A 256 -4.12 14.32 -4.37
N LYS A 257 -4.37 14.38 -3.06
CA LYS A 257 -4.14 13.24 -2.17
C LYS A 257 -5.05 12.08 -2.58
N GLU A 258 -4.48 10.90 -2.65
CA GLU A 258 -5.26 9.67 -2.82
C GLU A 258 -6.10 9.40 -1.56
N PRO A 259 -7.28 8.75 -1.68
CA PRO A 259 -8.13 8.46 -0.51
C PRO A 259 -7.39 7.75 0.63
N GLU A 260 -6.44 6.87 0.28
CA GLU A 260 -5.65 6.08 1.23
C GLU A 260 -4.68 6.92 2.08
N GLU A 261 -4.32 8.14 1.63
CA GLU A 261 -3.41 9.05 2.33
C GLU A 261 -4.12 9.99 3.31
N MET A 262 -5.44 10.14 3.15
CA MET A 262 -6.23 11.08 3.93
C MET A 262 -6.62 10.50 5.28
N PHE A 263 -6.64 11.34 6.31
CA PHE A 263 -7.25 10.97 7.59
C PHE A 263 -8.78 10.91 7.48
N LEU A 264 -9.41 10.17 8.38
CA LEU A 264 -10.87 9.98 8.37
C LEU A 264 -11.64 11.32 8.38
N LYS A 265 -11.14 12.32 9.11
CA LYS A 265 -11.72 13.68 9.13
C LYS A 265 -11.70 14.36 7.77
N GLU A 266 -10.62 14.18 7.01
CA GLU A 266 -10.47 14.72 5.65
C GLU A 266 -11.40 14.00 4.67
N LEU A 267 -11.50 12.66 4.74
CA LEU A 267 -12.36 11.83 3.88
C LEU A 267 -13.85 12.22 3.98
N TRP A 268 -14.29 12.63 5.15
CA TRP A 268 -15.70 13.00 5.40
C TRP A 268 -15.95 14.51 5.34
N SER A 269 -14.92 15.32 5.14
CA SER A 269 -15.06 16.77 5.05
C SER A 269 -15.85 17.19 3.80
N ASP A 270 -16.87 18.03 4.00
CA ASP A 270 -17.63 18.63 2.90
C ASP A 270 -16.80 19.63 2.10
N GLU A 271 -15.80 20.27 2.71
CA GLU A 271 -14.88 21.19 2.07
C GLU A 271 -14.06 20.49 0.99
N VAL A 272 -13.54 19.29 1.30
CA VAL A 272 -12.80 18.46 0.34
C VAL A 272 -13.70 18.04 -0.83
N LYS A 273 -14.93 17.61 -0.55
CA LYS A 273 -15.89 17.16 -1.58
C LYS A 273 -16.36 18.29 -2.50
N LYS A 274 -16.47 19.52 -1.96
CA LYS A 274 -16.96 20.70 -2.70
C LYS A 274 -15.82 21.53 -3.33
N SER A 275 -14.56 21.16 -3.09
CA SER A 275 -13.38 21.90 -3.59
C SER A 275 -13.25 21.95 -5.12
N GLY A 276 -14.00 21.12 -5.85
CA GLY A 276 -13.87 20.98 -7.31
C GLY A 276 -12.58 20.30 -7.77
N ARG A 277 -11.72 19.87 -6.82
CA ARG A 277 -10.45 19.21 -7.13
C ARG A 277 -10.62 17.72 -7.46
N TYR A 278 -11.74 17.11 -7.04
CA TYR A 278 -12.03 15.69 -7.19
C TYR A 278 -13.18 15.46 -8.15
N ASP A 279 -12.99 14.52 -9.07
CA ASP A 279 -14.06 14.06 -9.95
C ASP A 279 -15.16 13.30 -9.16
N PRO A 280 -16.40 13.20 -9.68
CA PRO A 280 -17.48 12.49 -9.00
C PRO A 280 -17.15 11.04 -8.63
N ASN A 281 -16.34 10.36 -9.43
CA ASN A 281 -15.88 8.98 -9.13
C ASN A 281 -14.85 8.96 -7.98
N GLN A 282 -13.97 9.95 -7.92
CA GLN A 282 -13.02 10.11 -6.83
C GLN A 282 -13.73 10.44 -5.51
N ILE A 283 -14.78 11.26 -5.54
CA ILE A 283 -15.60 11.56 -4.36
C ILE A 283 -16.26 10.28 -3.81
N LYS A 284 -16.74 9.40 -4.70
CA LYS A 284 -17.26 8.10 -4.27
C LYS A 284 -16.18 7.25 -3.59
N SER A 285 -14.98 7.20 -4.15
CA SER A 285 -13.85 6.45 -3.56
C SER A 285 -13.44 7.00 -2.19
N LEU A 286 -13.50 8.32 -1.95
CA LEU A 286 -13.28 8.92 -0.64
C LEU A 286 -14.29 8.41 0.41
N ILE A 287 -15.56 8.35 0.03
CA ILE A 287 -16.63 7.88 0.92
C ILE A 287 -16.45 6.39 1.22
N ILE A 288 -16.18 5.58 0.20
CA ILE A 288 -15.97 4.14 0.33
C ILE A 288 -14.78 3.86 1.25
N GLU A 289 -13.64 4.53 1.02
CA GLU A 289 -12.45 4.37 1.86
C GLU A 289 -12.72 4.72 3.33
N GLY A 290 -13.48 5.79 3.60
CA GLY A 290 -13.84 6.16 4.97
C GLY A 290 -14.65 5.09 5.69
N HIS A 291 -15.61 4.46 5.03
CA HIS A 291 -16.41 3.36 5.60
C HIS A 291 -15.58 2.08 5.74
N LYS A 292 -14.76 1.76 4.73
CA LYS A 292 -13.88 0.61 4.72
C LYS A 292 -12.99 0.57 5.98
N ARG A 293 -12.35 1.67 6.34
CA ARG A 293 -11.46 1.75 7.51
C ARG A 293 -12.10 1.41 8.84
N ILE A 294 -13.43 1.61 8.95
CA ILE A 294 -14.18 1.25 10.16
C ILE A 294 -14.66 -0.20 10.11
N ILE A 295 -15.00 -0.68 8.91
CA ILE A 295 -15.56 -2.03 8.71
C ILE A 295 -14.45 -3.09 8.76
N ASP A 296 -13.28 -2.83 8.16
CA ASP A 296 -12.18 -3.79 8.08
C ASP A 296 -11.79 -4.43 9.42
N PRO A 297 -11.64 -3.68 10.52
CA PRO A 297 -11.32 -4.28 11.82
C PRO A 297 -12.38 -5.27 12.32
N LEU A 298 -13.64 -5.12 11.93
CA LEU A 298 -14.71 -6.02 12.33
C LEU A 298 -14.56 -7.42 11.71
N TYR A 299 -13.91 -7.52 10.54
CA TYR A 299 -13.60 -8.81 9.93
C TYR A 299 -12.70 -9.68 10.82
N CYS A 300 -11.87 -9.10 11.70
CA CYS A 300 -11.12 -9.87 12.70
C CYS A 300 -12.05 -10.71 13.59
N ILE A 301 -13.15 -10.12 14.02
CA ILE A 301 -14.14 -10.79 14.87
C ILE A 301 -14.96 -11.79 14.04
N ILE A 302 -15.45 -11.37 12.88
CA ILE A 302 -16.29 -12.19 12.00
C ILE A 302 -15.55 -13.46 11.57
N PHE A 303 -14.32 -13.35 11.07
CA PHE A 303 -13.54 -14.49 10.61
C PHE A 303 -13.17 -15.44 11.75
N THR A 304 -12.87 -14.88 12.93
CA THR A 304 -12.67 -15.69 14.14
C THR A 304 -13.93 -16.46 14.49
N LEU A 305 -15.11 -15.84 14.49
CA LEU A 305 -16.37 -16.51 14.79
C LEU A 305 -16.71 -17.62 13.77
N ILE A 306 -16.49 -17.35 12.48
CA ILE A 306 -16.66 -18.36 11.42
C ILE A 306 -15.74 -19.56 11.69
N SER A 307 -14.45 -19.31 11.94
CA SER A 307 -13.48 -20.36 12.23
C SER A 307 -13.89 -21.22 13.42
N LEU A 308 -14.36 -20.60 14.49
CA LEU A 308 -14.77 -21.27 15.71
C LEU A 308 -16.07 -22.06 15.55
N SER A 309 -17.05 -21.55 14.82
CA SER A 309 -18.35 -22.19 14.62
C SER A 309 -18.22 -23.56 13.92
N PHE A 310 -17.37 -23.64 12.92
CA PHE A 310 -17.12 -24.89 12.20
C PHE A 310 -16.32 -25.92 13.01
N LEU A 311 -15.31 -25.46 13.76
CA LEU A 311 -14.43 -26.36 14.53
C LEU A 311 -15.16 -27.03 15.71
N LEU A 312 -16.16 -26.36 16.27
CA LEU A 312 -16.90 -26.85 17.44
C LEU A 312 -18.22 -27.55 17.10
N SER A 313 -18.57 -27.65 15.83
CA SER A 313 -19.75 -28.39 15.38
C SER A 313 -19.56 -29.92 15.59
N ASP A 314 -20.29 -30.48 16.54
CA ASP A 314 -20.22 -31.93 16.86
C ASP A 314 -20.77 -32.81 15.72
N LYS A 315 -21.65 -32.29 14.86
CA LYS A 315 -22.26 -33.05 13.75
C LYS A 315 -21.26 -33.49 12.66
N LEU A 316 -20.06 -32.95 12.68
CA LEU A 316 -19.01 -33.23 11.70
C LEU A 316 -17.91 -34.15 12.26
N VAL A 317 -18.10 -34.78 13.43
CA VAL A 317 -17.10 -35.66 14.07
C VAL A 317 -16.72 -36.87 13.20
N LEU A 318 -17.57 -37.29 12.27
CA LEU A 318 -17.35 -38.42 11.37
C LEU A 318 -16.49 -38.11 10.14
N GLN A 319 -16.18 -36.82 9.85
CA GLN A 319 -15.29 -36.47 8.75
C GLN A 319 -13.89 -36.15 9.30
N SER A 320 -12.86 -36.48 8.50
CA SER A 320 -11.47 -36.17 8.88
C SER A 320 -11.33 -34.69 9.20
N THR A 321 -10.70 -34.36 10.32
CA THR A 321 -10.45 -32.98 10.77
C THR A 321 -9.78 -32.14 9.70
N PHE A 322 -8.96 -32.76 8.85
CA PHE A 322 -8.28 -32.10 7.73
C PHE A 322 -9.25 -31.55 6.66
N LYS A 323 -10.27 -32.31 6.26
CA LYS A 323 -11.27 -31.85 5.28
C LYS A 323 -12.04 -30.62 5.78
N LYS A 324 -12.39 -30.61 7.07
CA LYS A 324 -13.10 -29.47 7.69
C LYS A 324 -12.24 -28.21 7.69
N THR A 325 -10.99 -28.30 8.11
CA THR A 325 -10.08 -27.16 8.14
C THR A 325 -9.84 -26.59 6.75
N SER A 326 -9.69 -27.46 5.74
CA SER A 326 -9.53 -27.01 4.34
C SER A 326 -10.76 -26.26 3.81
N ILE A 327 -11.97 -26.72 4.15
CA ILE A 327 -13.22 -26.05 3.74
C ILE A 327 -13.34 -24.66 4.39
N ILE A 328 -13.01 -24.54 5.69
CA ILE A 328 -13.06 -23.25 6.40
C ILE A 328 -12.08 -22.27 5.79
N ILE A 329 -10.84 -22.69 5.55
CA ILE A 329 -9.81 -21.87 4.92
C ILE A 329 -10.28 -21.39 3.54
N LEU A 330 -10.88 -22.28 2.75
CA LEU A 330 -11.41 -21.95 1.43
C LEU A 330 -12.54 -20.89 1.52
N ILE A 331 -13.46 -21.05 2.46
CA ILE A 331 -14.58 -20.10 2.66
C ILE A 331 -14.03 -18.72 3.06
N ILE A 332 -13.11 -18.67 4.03
CA ILE A 332 -12.51 -17.41 4.48
C ILE A 332 -11.76 -16.75 3.33
N PHE A 333 -10.98 -17.51 2.57
CA PHE A 333 -10.25 -17.02 1.41
C PHE A 333 -11.21 -16.49 0.32
N LEU A 334 -12.32 -17.16 0.03
CA LEU A 334 -13.31 -16.70 -0.92
C LEU A 334 -13.96 -15.37 -0.47
N ILE A 335 -14.30 -15.26 0.82
CA ILE A 335 -14.86 -14.01 1.38
C ILE A 335 -13.84 -12.87 1.23
N GLU A 336 -12.56 -13.13 1.53
CA GLU A 336 -11.48 -12.14 1.39
C GLU A 336 -11.29 -11.70 -0.07
N VAL A 337 -11.29 -12.64 -1.01
CA VAL A 337 -11.18 -12.32 -2.45
C VAL A 337 -12.36 -11.47 -2.93
N ILE A 338 -13.58 -11.82 -2.52
CA ILE A 338 -14.78 -11.02 -2.85
C ILE A 338 -14.66 -9.62 -2.26
N TYR A 339 -14.23 -9.51 -1.01
CA TYR A 339 -14.05 -8.25 -0.33
C TYR A 339 -13.00 -7.35 -1.02
N LEU A 340 -11.87 -7.91 -1.44
CA LEU A 340 -10.82 -7.16 -2.15
C LEU A 340 -11.20 -6.78 -3.58
N SER A 341 -12.23 -7.41 -4.17
CA SER A 341 -12.73 -7.12 -5.52
C SER A 341 -13.80 -6.03 -5.57
N LEU A 342 -14.37 -5.68 -4.42
CA LEU A 342 -15.39 -4.63 -4.25
C LEU A 342 -14.74 -3.28 -3.94
#